data_67e7f331c86a02f40a8f9ae25dcf88cb
#
_entry.id   67e7f331c86a02f40a8f9ae25dcf88cb
#
_cell.length_a   1.000
_cell.length_b   1.000
_cell.length_c   1.000
_cell.angle_alpha   90.00
_cell.angle_beta   90.00
_cell.angle_gamma   90.00
#
_symmetry.space_group_name_H-M   'P 1'
#
loop_
_entity.id
_entity.type
_entity.pdbx_description
1 polymer ?
#
loop_
_entity_poly.entity_id
_entity_poly.type
_entity_poly.pdbx_seq_one_letter_code
_entity_poly.pdbx_strand_id
1 'polypeptide(L)'
;MKVLKFGGSSVANSKNIKKVLKIVSDASNETKIAVVVSAFGKTTDNLLAGANHALQNIELAKQQLEIIQKLHFEVINELIKTNITEVSEKVSSLFNKVLSIYQGVFYCKNCPPKHWQKFRVLEKNYLLLSLQMPQKNCLMPHIRKVINS
;
A
#
# COMPACT_ATOMS: atom_id res chain seq x y z
N MET A 1 -14.74 20.76 8.56
CA MET A 1 -14.00 19.65 7.92
C MET A 1 -13.15 18.99 8.99
N LYS A 2 -13.21 17.67 9.13
CA LYS A 2 -12.47 16.88 10.11
C LYS A 2 -11.35 16.10 9.39
N VAL A 3 -10.14 16.06 9.95
CA VAL A 3 -9.03 15.29 9.39
C VAL A 3 -8.80 14.05 10.24
N LEU A 4 -8.87 12.87 9.63
CA LEU A 4 -8.65 11.59 10.29
C LEU A 4 -7.31 11.00 9.81
N LYS A 5 -6.38 10.74 10.73
CA LYS A 5 -5.08 10.11 10.43
C LYS A 5 -5.00 8.73 11.05
N PHE A 6 -4.69 7.74 10.22
CA PHE A 6 -4.48 6.36 10.64
C PHE A 6 -3.03 5.94 10.40
N GLY A 7 -2.36 5.50 11.46
CA GLY A 7 -0.99 4.99 11.40
C GLY A 7 -0.91 3.56 10.84
N GLY A 8 0.30 3.07 10.60
CA GLY A 8 0.54 1.73 10.03
C GLY A 8 -0.07 0.59 10.86
N SER A 9 -0.05 0.69 12.18
CA SER A 9 -0.70 -0.29 13.06
C SER A 9 -2.23 -0.31 12.90
N SER A 10 -2.83 0.85 12.62
CA SER A 10 -4.27 0.96 12.40
C SER A 10 -4.73 0.33 11.09
N VAL A 11 -3.83 0.16 10.14
CA VAL A 11 -4.11 -0.45 8.82
C VAL A 11 -3.28 -1.73 8.60
N ALA A 12 -2.79 -2.37 9.66
CA ALA A 12 -1.86 -3.48 9.59
C ALA A 12 -2.46 -4.83 9.14
N ASN A 13 -3.77 -4.95 9.11
CA ASN A 13 -4.48 -6.15 8.68
C ASN A 13 -5.94 -5.81 8.32
N SER A 14 -6.64 -6.76 7.70
CA SER A 14 -8.02 -6.61 7.26
C SER A 14 -8.99 -6.26 8.39
N LYS A 15 -8.82 -6.85 9.59
CA LYS A 15 -9.66 -6.57 10.76
C LYS A 15 -9.53 -5.11 11.20
N ASN A 16 -8.31 -4.58 11.22
CA ASN A 16 -8.06 -3.18 11.58
C ASN A 16 -8.59 -2.24 10.48
N ILE A 17 -8.41 -2.59 9.21
CA ILE A 17 -8.94 -1.81 8.09
C ILE A 17 -10.46 -1.73 8.16
N LYS A 18 -11.17 -2.83 8.47
CA LYS A 18 -12.63 -2.80 8.68
C LYS A 18 -13.05 -1.82 9.77
N LYS A 19 -12.29 -1.74 10.89
CA LYS A 19 -12.55 -0.74 11.94
C LYS A 19 -12.33 0.68 11.45
N VAL A 20 -11.22 0.92 10.71
CA VAL A 20 -10.95 2.22 10.10
C VAL A 20 -12.05 2.63 9.16
N LEU A 21 -12.51 1.73 8.28
CA LEU A 21 -13.61 1.99 7.36
C LEU A 21 -14.90 2.37 8.09
N LYS A 22 -15.21 1.70 9.21
CA LYS A 22 -16.36 2.05 10.04
C LYS A 22 -16.24 3.47 10.62
N ILE A 23 -15.09 3.80 11.22
CA ILE A 23 -14.83 5.15 11.78
C ILE A 23 -14.96 6.23 10.70
N VAL A 24 -14.41 5.96 9.51
CA VAL A 24 -14.48 6.87 8.36
C VAL A 24 -15.93 7.04 7.89
N SER A 25 -16.69 5.94 7.81
CA SER A 25 -18.12 5.97 7.48
C SER A 25 -18.91 6.83 8.46
N ASP A 26 -18.78 6.54 9.74
CA ASP A 26 -19.53 7.25 10.80
C ASP A 26 -19.21 8.75 10.77
N ALA A 27 -17.94 9.12 10.68
CA ALA A 27 -17.51 10.51 10.62
C ALA A 27 -17.95 11.24 9.34
N SER A 28 -18.07 10.54 8.22
CA SER A 28 -18.49 11.12 6.94
C SER A 28 -19.98 11.49 6.92
N ASN A 29 -20.79 10.83 7.75
CA ASN A 29 -22.21 11.16 7.91
C ASN A 29 -22.42 12.49 8.66
N GLU A 30 -21.47 12.88 9.51
CA GLU A 30 -21.56 14.08 10.33
C GLU A 30 -21.02 15.33 9.62
N THR A 31 -19.89 15.19 8.89
CA THR A 31 -19.21 16.32 8.27
C THR A 31 -18.30 15.90 7.13
N LYS A 32 -17.84 16.89 6.36
CA LYS A 32 -16.76 16.67 5.37
C LYS A 32 -15.51 16.21 6.08
N ILE A 33 -14.89 15.11 5.59
CA ILE A 33 -13.67 14.54 6.15
C ILE A 33 -12.55 14.48 5.12
N ALA A 34 -11.32 14.57 5.62
CA ALA A 34 -10.10 14.18 4.90
C ALA A 34 -9.48 13.00 5.63
N VAL A 35 -9.09 11.96 4.90
CA VAL A 35 -8.50 10.75 5.48
C VAL A 35 -7.05 10.63 5.04
N VAL A 36 -6.15 10.53 6.02
CA VAL A 36 -4.71 10.30 5.81
C VAL A 36 -4.37 8.93 6.37
N VAL A 37 -3.81 8.06 5.54
CA VAL A 37 -3.41 6.72 5.94
C VAL A 37 -1.90 6.53 5.76
N SER A 38 -1.31 5.74 6.63
CA SER A 38 0.07 5.30 6.53
C SER A 38 0.17 4.07 5.62
N ALA A 39 1.39 3.58 5.43
CA ALA A 39 1.66 2.30 4.83
C ALA A 39 1.00 1.15 5.62
N PHE A 40 0.71 0.06 4.93
CA PHE A 40 0.15 -1.17 5.49
C PHE A 40 1.16 -1.84 6.43
N GLY A 41 0.87 -1.84 7.73
CA GLY A 41 1.71 -2.48 8.73
C GLY A 41 3.16 -2.03 8.69
N LYS A 42 4.07 -2.98 8.49
CA LYS A 42 5.52 -2.77 8.36
C LYS A 42 6.02 -2.85 6.91
N THR A 43 5.16 -2.59 5.93
CA THR A 43 5.51 -2.75 4.50
C THR A 43 6.73 -1.92 4.12
N THR A 44 6.85 -0.67 4.59
CA THR A 44 8.04 0.17 4.30
C THR A 44 9.32 -0.48 4.79
N ASP A 45 9.33 -0.93 6.04
CA ASP A 45 10.52 -1.55 6.64
C ASP A 45 10.88 -2.84 5.90
N ASN A 46 9.88 -3.63 5.55
CA ASN A 46 10.06 -4.89 4.82
C ASN A 46 10.56 -4.66 3.38
N LEU A 47 10.08 -3.61 2.70
CA LEU A 47 10.57 -3.25 1.36
C LEU A 47 12.03 -2.76 1.42
N LEU A 48 12.39 -1.99 2.45
CA LEU A 48 13.76 -1.55 2.66
C LEU A 48 14.69 -2.73 3.00
N ALA A 49 14.22 -3.66 3.83
CA ALA A 49 14.96 -4.90 4.09
C ALA A 49 15.17 -5.72 2.81
N GLY A 50 14.14 -5.87 1.97
CA GLY A 50 14.26 -6.53 0.67
C GLY A 50 15.27 -5.86 -0.25
N ALA A 51 15.33 -4.52 -0.26
CA ALA A 51 16.33 -3.81 -1.04
C ALA A 51 17.76 -4.00 -0.49
N ASN A 52 17.93 -4.11 0.83
CA ASN A 52 19.23 -4.46 1.43
C ASN A 52 19.62 -5.90 1.08
N HIS A 53 18.67 -6.84 1.07
CA HIS A 53 18.93 -8.20 0.59
C HIS A 53 19.36 -8.21 -0.88
N ALA A 54 18.75 -7.36 -1.72
CA ALA A 54 19.08 -7.26 -3.13
C ALA A 54 20.53 -6.82 -3.37
N LEU A 55 21.14 -6.05 -2.48
CA LEU A 55 22.57 -5.72 -2.57
C LEU A 55 23.49 -6.95 -2.50
N GLN A 56 23.04 -8.02 -1.86
CA GLN A 56 23.83 -9.22 -1.61
C GLN A 56 23.34 -10.40 -2.45
N ASN A 57 22.04 -10.65 -2.42
CA ASN A 57 21.40 -11.81 -3.05
C ASN A 57 20.01 -11.47 -3.53
N ILE A 58 19.78 -11.52 -4.84
CA ILE A 58 18.49 -11.20 -5.44
C ILE A 58 17.38 -12.20 -5.06
N GLU A 59 17.73 -13.46 -4.81
CA GLU A 59 16.73 -14.47 -4.42
C GLU A 59 16.17 -14.21 -3.02
N LEU A 60 17.01 -13.76 -2.07
CA LEU A 60 16.51 -13.34 -0.75
C LEU A 60 15.58 -12.12 -0.85
N ALA A 61 15.90 -11.17 -1.74
CA ALA A 61 15.05 -10.03 -2.00
C ALA A 61 13.69 -10.44 -2.60
N LYS A 62 13.68 -11.40 -3.52
CA LYS A 62 12.45 -11.96 -4.10
C LYS A 62 11.59 -12.64 -3.02
N GLN A 63 12.18 -13.50 -2.19
CA GLN A 63 11.47 -14.17 -1.09
C GLN A 63 10.85 -13.15 -0.14
N GLN A 64 11.58 -12.10 0.22
CA GLN A 64 11.04 -11.02 1.06
C GLN A 64 9.87 -10.30 0.39
N LEU A 65 9.96 -10.06 -0.92
CA LEU A 65 8.90 -9.41 -1.69
C LEU A 65 7.65 -10.30 -1.78
N GLU A 66 7.81 -11.60 -1.96
CA GLU A 66 6.71 -12.58 -2.01
C GLU A 66 5.93 -12.62 -0.68
N ILE A 67 6.63 -12.53 0.47
CA ILE A 67 5.97 -12.46 1.78
C ILE A 67 5.09 -11.20 1.88
N ILE A 68 5.62 -10.05 1.45
CA ILE A 68 4.86 -8.79 1.44
C ILE A 68 3.66 -8.92 0.50
N GLN A 69 3.87 -9.46 -0.69
CA GLN A 69 2.84 -9.66 -1.71
C GLN A 69 1.71 -10.54 -1.20
N LYS A 70 2.03 -11.67 -0.58
CA LYS A 70 1.06 -12.59 0.01
C LYS A 70 0.15 -11.90 1.01
N LEU A 71 0.72 -11.15 1.95
CA LEU A 71 -0.04 -10.39 2.95
C LEU A 71 -1.01 -9.39 2.32
N HIS A 72 -0.60 -8.72 1.24
CA HIS A 72 -1.47 -7.77 0.54
C HIS A 72 -2.61 -8.48 -0.17
N PHE A 73 -2.35 -9.61 -0.85
CA PHE A 73 -3.39 -10.36 -1.51
C PHE A 73 -4.38 -11.01 -0.55
N GLU A 74 -3.94 -11.45 0.63
CA GLU A 74 -4.83 -11.92 1.69
C GLU A 74 -5.84 -10.83 2.08
N VAL A 75 -5.36 -9.60 2.28
CA VAL A 75 -6.23 -8.46 2.61
C VAL A 75 -7.16 -8.07 1.46
N ILE A 76 -6.66 -8.07 0.23
CA ILE A 76 -7.46 -7.82 -0.96
C ILE A 76 -8.61 -8.82 -1.05
N ASN A 77 -8.31 -10.11 -0.95
CA ASN A 77 -9.30 -11.19 -1.04
C ASN A 77 -10.36 -11.10 0.08
N GLU A 78 -9.97 -10.66 1.27
CA GLU A 78 -10.88 -10.55 2.40
C GLU A 78 -11.79 -9.30 2.33
N LEU A 79 -11.25 -8.18 1.85
CA LEU A 79 -11.96 -6.89 1.89
C LEU A 79 -12.68 -6.54 0.60
N ILE A 80 -12.17 -7.00 -0.55
CA ILE A 80 -12.66 -6.61 -1.86
C ILE A 80 -13.61 -7.69 -2.38
N LYS A 81 -14.86 -7.31 -2.62
CA LYS A 81 -15.89 -8.23 -3.15
C LYS A 81 -16.20 -8.01 -4.63
N THR A 82 -15.90 -6.80 -5.12
CA THR A 82 -16.13 -6.42 -6.53
C THR A 82 -14.82 -5.94 -7.15
N ASN A 83 -14.64 -6.16 -8.44
CA ASN A 83 -13.45 -5.73 -9.19
C ASN A 83 -12.12 -6.28 -8.62
N ILE A 84 -12.16 -7.45 -8.00
CA ILE A 84 -10.99 -8.06 -7.37
C ILE A 84 -9.86 -8.29 -8.38
N THR A 85 -10.20 -8.69 -9.60
CA THR A 85 -9.24 -8.93 -10.69
C THR A 85 -8.49 -7.65 -11.05
N GLU A 86 -9.20 -6.55 -11.30
CA GLU A 86 -8.60 -5.27 -11.65
C GLU A 86 -7.66 -4.75 -10.56
N VAL A 87 -8.08 -4.87 -9.28
CA VAL A 87 -7.25 -4.46 -8.15
C VAL A 87 -6.03 -5.35 -8.04
N SER A 88 -6.19 -6.66 -8.18
CA SER A 88 -5.10 -7.62 -8.10
C SER A 88 -4.06 -7.40 -9.21
N GLU A 89 -4.49 -7.10 -10.43
CA GLU A 89 -3.59 -6.78 -11.55
C GLU A 89 -2.79 -5.50 -11.30
N LYS A 90 -3.46 -4.43 -10.83
CA LYS A 90 -2.77 -3.18 -10.46
C LYS A 90 -1.72 -3.41 -9.38
N VAL A 91 -2.08 -4.20 -8.38
CA VAL A 91 -1.21 -4.55 -7.26
C VAL A 91 -0.03 -5.39 -7.74
N SER A 92 -0.27 -6.41 -8.57
CA SER A 92 0.79 -7.23 -9.20
C SER A 92 1.75 -6.39 -10.04
N SER A 93 1.23 -5.45 -10.81
CA SER A 93 2.07 -4.52 -11.59
C SER A 93 3.01 -3.69 -10.72
N LEU A 94 2.55 -3.26 -9.53
CA LEU A 94 3.38 -2.52 -8.59
C LEU A 94 4.48 -3.41 -7.99
N PHE A 95 4.16 -4.65 -7.62
CA PHE A 95 5.17 -5.62 -7.15
C PHE A 95 6.22 -5.93 -8.22
N ASN A 96 5.81 -6.07 -9.48
CA ASN A 96 6.73 -6.24 -10.60
C ASN A 96 7.70 -5.04 -10.74
N LYS A 97 7.20 -3.81 -10.54
CA LYS A 97 8.07 -2.61 -10.51
C LYS A 97 9.06 -2.66 -9.35
N VAL A 98 8.64 -3.07 -8.15
CA VAL A 98 9.54 -3.23 -7.01
C VAL A 98 10.60 -4.27 -7.31
N LEU A 99 10.21 -5.41 -7.88
CA LEU A 99 11.15 -6.46 -8.29
C LEU A 99 12.19 -5.94 -9.30
N SER A 100 11.75 -5.17 -10.30
CA SER A 100 12.67 -4.54 -11.26
C SER A 100 13.66 -3.59 -10.59
N ILE A 101 13.21 -2.87 -9.55
CA ILE A 101 14.11 -1.99 -8.77
C ILE A 101 15.11 -2.84 -7.97
N TYR A 102 14.69 -3.94 -7.34
CA TYR A 102 15.61 -4.85 -6.63
C TYR A 102 16.66 -5.45 -7.58
N GLN A 103 16.23 -5.84 -8.77
CA GLN A 103 17.17 -6.31 -9.81
C GLN A 103 18.14 -5.20 -10.20
N GLY A 104 17.67 -3.97 -10.41
CA GLY A 104 18.51 -2.81 -10.66
C GLY A 104 19.54 -2.57 -9.54
N VAL A 105 19.12 -2.65 -8.28
CA VAL A 105 20.01 -2.53 -7.11
C VAL A 105 21.05 -3.63 -7.09
N PHE A 106 20.67 -4.87 -7.39
CA PHE A 106 21.59 -6.02 -7.43
C PHE A 106 22.66 -5.86 -8.51
N TYR A 107 22.27 -5.42 -9.72
CA TYR A 107 23.20 -5.23 -10.83
C TYR A 107 24.05 -3.96 -10.69
N CYS A 108 23.48 -2.91 -10.10
CA CYS A 108 24.17 -1.64 -9.89
C CYS A 108 24.66 -1.51 -8.45
N LYS A 109 25.59 -2.35 -8.01
CA LYS A 109 26.12 -2.40 -6.62
C LYS A 109 26.59 -1.05 -6.04
N ASN A 110 26.73 -0.02 -6.86
CA ASN A 110 27.15 1.34 -6.49
C ASN A 110 26.05 2.38 -6.64
N CYS A 111 24.77 1.98 -6.70
CA CYS A 111 23.67 2.93 -6.82
C CYS A 111 23.56 3.78 -5.56
N PRO A 112 23.59 5.14 -5.67
CA PRO A 112 23.49 6.02 -4.54
C PRO A 112 22.10 5.94 -3.89
N PRO A 113 21.99 6.28 -2.58
CA PRO A 113 20.76 6.19 -1.79
C PRO A 113 19.51 6.92 -2.33
N LYS A 114 19.70 7.80 -3.34
CA LYS A 114 18.60 8.55 -3.99
C LYS A 114 17.50 7.66 -4.59
N HIS A 115 17.81 6.42 -4.95
CA HIS A 115 16.80 5.47 -5.46
C HIS A 115 15.85 4.95 -4.38
N TRP A 116 16.22 5.03 -3.11
CA TRP A 116 15.39 4.61 -1.98
C TRP A 116 14.10 5.44 -1.82
N GLN A 117 14.11 6.69 -2.31
CA GLN A 117 12.90 7.54 -2.29
C GLN A 117 11.80 6.98 -3.19
N LYS A 118 12.14 6.28 -4.28
CA LYS A 118 11.16 5.66 -5.18
C LYS A 118 10.39 4.53 -4.49
N PHE A 119 10.99 3.82 -3.54
CA PHE A 119 10.30 2.79 -2.75
C PHE A 119 9.19 3.38 -1.88
N ARG A 120 9.45 4.52 -1.21
CA ARG A 120 8.44 5.21 -0.39
C ARG A 120 7.27 5.73 -1.21
N VAL A 121 7.53 6.19 -2.43
CA VAL A 121 6.49 6.68 -3.34
C VAL A 121 5.63 5.51 -3.85
N LEU A 122 6.24 4.39 -4.22
CA LEU A 122 5.53 3.19 -4.64
C LEU A 122 4.62 2.67 -3.53
N GLU A 123 5.11 2.61 -2.31
CA GLU A 123 4.35 2.17 -1.15
C GLU A 123 3.13 3.07 -0.87
N LYS A 124 3.32 4.40 -0.87
CA LYS A 124 2.22 5.35 -0.69
C LYS A 124 1.15 5.22 -1.78
N ASN A 125 1.59 5.06 -3.04
CA ASN A 125 0.66 4.85 -4.16
C ASN A 125 -0.08 3.52 -4.06
N TYR A 126 0.52 2.51 -3.47
CA TYR A 126 -0.05 1.19 -3.27
C TYR A 126 -1.24 1.21 -2.29
N LEU A 127 -1.06 1.84 -1.14
CA LEU A 127 -2.13 2.03 -0.16
C LEU A 127 -3.25 2.92 -0.71
N LEU A 128 -2.88 3.94 -1.48
CA LEU A 128 -3.84 4.81 -2.13
C LEU A 128 -4.65 4.08 -3.21
N LEU A 129 -4.07 3.11 -3.93
CA LEU A 129 -4.80 2.29 -4.91
C LEU A 129 -5.74 1.29 -4.24
N SER A 130 -5.34 0.69 -3.13
CA SER A 130 -6.22 -0.20 -2.36
C SER A 130 -7.42 0.53 -1.74
N LEU A 131 -7.27 1.84 -1.47
CA LEU A 131 -8.35 2.72 -1.00
C LEU A 131 -9.07 3.46 -2.14
N GLN A 132 -8.54 3.44 -3.36
CA GLN A 132 -9.17 4.00 -4.59
C GLN A 132 -10.17 3.06 -5.23
N MET A 133 -10.79 2.21 -4.46
CA MET A 133 -11.92 1.43 -4.91
C MET A 133 -12.93 2.30 -5.63
N PRO A 134 -13.52 1.83 -6.73
CA PRO A 134 -14.51 2.59 -7.46
C PRO A 134 -15.62 2.99 -6.50
N GLN A 135 -15.77 4.29 -6.31
CA GLN A 135 -16.76 4.92 -5.42
C GLN A 135 -18.22 4.50 -5.72
N LYS A 136 -18.44 3.77 -6.83
CA LYS A 136 -19.76 3.30 -7.23
C LYS A 136 -20.32 2.14 -6.40
N ASN A 137 -19.46 1.41 -5.66
CA ASN A 137 -19.88 0.26 -4.84
C ASN A 137 -19.42 0.32 -3.38
N CYS A 138 -18.73 1.37 -2.98
CA CYS A 138 -18.49 1.67 -1.58
C CYS A 138 -19.59 2.63 -1.13
N LEU A 139 -20.27 2.30 -0.05
CA LEU A 139 -21.38 3.06 0.56
C LEU A 139 -21.01 4.51 1.01
N MET A 140 -20.02 5.14 0.35
CA MET A 140 -19.50 6.44 0.79
C MET A 140 -19.32 7.43 -0.37
N PRO A 141 -20.37 8.17 -0.75
CA PRO A 141 -20.28 9.16 -1.82
C PRO A 141 -19.46 10.42 -1.48
N HIS A 142 -18.93 10.56 -0.28
CA HIS A 142 -18.38 11.82 0.22
C HIS A 142 -16.88 11.84 0.55
N ILE A 143 -16.14 10.77 0.30
CA ILE A 143 -14.69 10.77 0.55
C ILE A 143 -13.98 11.38 -0.67
N ARG A 144 -13.60 12.65 -0.57
CA ARG A 144 -12.67 13.27 -1.53
C ARG A 144 -11.24 13.04 -1.09
N LYS A 145 -10.47 12.46 -1.98
CA LYS A 145 -9.02 12.31 -1.85
C LYS A 145 -8.36 13.67 -1.99
N VAL A 146 -7.68 14.13 -0.95
CA VAL A 146 -6.74 15.23 -1.08
C VAL A 146 -5.37 14.62 -1.41
N ILE A 147 -5.00 14.68 -2.67
CA ILE A 147 -3.63 14.38 -3.10
C ILE A 147 -2.89 15.69 -2.96
N ASN A 148 -1.92 15.77 -2.05
CA ASN A 148 -0.97 16.86 -2.07
C ASN A 148 -0.06 16.66 -3.28
N SER A 149 -0.11 17.65 -4.15
CA SER A 149 0.84 17.98 -5.20
C SER A 149 2.26 18.07 -4.65
#